data_e494792fb168c20a8b19386f3d26d142
#
_entry.id   e494792fb168c20a8b19386f3d26d142
#
_cell.length_a   1.000
_cell.length_b   1.000
_cell.length_c   1.000
_cell.angle_alpha   90.00
_cell.angle_beta   90.00
_cell.angle_gamma   90.00
#
_symmetry.space_group_name_H-M   'P 1'
#
loop_
_entity.id
_entity.type
_entity.pdbx_description
1 polymer ?
#
loop_
_entity_poly.entity_id
_entity_poly.type
_entity_poly.pdbx_seq_one_letter_code
_entity_poly.pdbx_strand_id
1 'polypeptide(L)'
;VFVINPKESSNFRKTYSDMDKTDPQDAFVLADMARCGRINQQPYKASQLFALQRLTRQRFHLVKTIMREKTYMMSNIYLKFSSLYIAKKEDEPFSDMFGNTSKSIISDFTPDDIVNMSDEDMINFVMEKGKSRFSHPEENVKLLKKIARDSYRLDKVAYDPINVAISSSFNTIKALEDNLKVIDKAIEKNVKGLCDNEFTILKSIPGIGDVYAAGIISEIGSIEFFKDNN
;
A
#
# COMPACT_ATOMS: atom_id res chain seq x y z
N VAL A 1 7.39 21.26 23.29
CA VAL A 1 7.28 19.84 23.59
C VAL A 1 8.62 19.19 23.30
N PHE A 2 9.11 18.33 24.19
CA PHE A 2 10.30 17.51 23.98
C PHE A 2 9.86 16.07 23.68
N VAL A 3 10.44 15.45 22.66
CA VAL A 3 10.22 14.04 22.35
C VAL A 3 11.39 13.26 22.94
N ILE A 4 11.10 12.43 23.92
CA ILE A 4 12.12 11.64 24.64
C ILE A 4 12.08 10.20 24.12
N ASN A 5 13.26 9.62 23.92
CA ASN A 5 13.35 8.20 23.56
C ASN A 5 12.84 7.34 24.74
N PRO A 6 11.86 6.45 24.52
CA PRO A 6 11.33 5.58 25.59
C PRO A 6 12.40 4.75 26.31
N LYS A 7 13.51 4.43 25.63
CA LYS A 7 14.65 3.72 26.25
C LYS A 7 15.38 4.60 27.28
N GLU A 8 15.50 5.91 27.02
CA GLU A 8 16.14 6.85 27.95
C GLU A 8 15.30 7.03 29.21
N SER A 9 13.98 7.25 29.07
CA SER A 9 13.09 7.35 30.22
C SER A 9 13.03 6.05 31.02
N SER A 10 13.03 4.90 30.34
CA SER A 10 13.07 3.59 31.01
C SER A 10 14.39 3.37 31.78
N ASN A 11 15.50 3.80 31.22
CA ASN A 11 16.80 3.69 31.90
C ASN A 11 16.90 4.67 33.09
N PHE A 12 16.37 5.88 32.94
CA PHE A 12 16.34 6.85 34.04
C PHE A 12 15.44 6.37 35.18
N ARG A 13 14.31 5.72 34.87
CA ARG A 13 13.44 5.12 35.89
C ARG A 13 14.16 4.08 36.77
N LYS A 14 15.13 3.33 36.21
CA LYS A 14 15.93 2.36 36.97
C LYS A 14 16.77 2.99 38.10
N THR A 15 16.94 4.32 38.11
CA THR A 15 17.62 5.02 39.21
C THR A 15 16.77 5.09 40.49
N TYR A 16 15.46 4.81 40.38
CA TYR A 16 14.54 4.72 41.52
C TYR A 16 14.38 3.26 41.92
N SER A 17 14.52 2.96 43.20
CA SER A 17 14.24 1.63 43.74
C SER A 17 12.71 1.43 43.83
N ASP A 18 12.23 0.26 43.45
CA ASP A 18 10.87 -0.22 43.67
C ASP A 18 9.72 0.67 43.09
N MET A 19 9.96 1.31 41.94
CA MET A 19 8.94 2.10 41.27
C MET A 19 8.13 1.25 40.30
N ASP A 20 6.86 1.02 40.61
CA ASP A 20 5.91 0.33 39.72
C ASP A 20 5.72 1.06 38.37
N LYS A 21 5.32 0.32 37.33
CA LYS A 21 5.05 0.92 36.03
C LYS A 21 3.60 1.37 35.95
N THR A 22 3.35 2.63 36.29
CA THR A 22 2.05 3.29 36.16
C THR A 22 2.20 4.64 35.47
N ASP A 23 1.15 5.13 34.82
CA ASP A 23 1.18 6.41 34.10
C ASP A 23 1.58 7.61 34.99
N PRO A 24 1.08 7.74 36.26
CA PRO A 24 1.52 8.81 37.15
C PRO A 24 3.02 8.74 37.50
N GLN A 25 3.55 7.54 37.68
CA GLN A 25 4.98 7.35 37.97
C GLN A 25 5.85 7.61 36.75
N ASP A 26 5.40 7.20 35.55
CA ASP A 26 6.09 7.53 34.30
C ASP A 26 6.07 9.06 34.05
N ALA A 27 4.98 9.77 34.36
CA ALA A 27 4.92 11.23 34.30
C ALA A 27 5.88 11.89 35.30
N PHE A 28 5.99 11.36 36.52
CA PHE A 28 6.96 11.83 37.53
C PHE A 28 8.39 11.64 37.04
N VAL A 29 8.74 10.46 36.49
CA VAL A 29 10.07 10.17 35.93
C VAL A 29 10.43 11.17 34.83
N LEU A 30 9.51 11.46 33.91
CA LEU A 30 9.71 12.43 32.84
C LEU A 30 9.92 13.85 33.38
N ALA A 31 9.13 14.25 34.39
CA ALA A 31 9.26 15.54 35.05
C ALA A 31 10.62 15.69 35.76
N ASP A 32 11.05 14.64 36.45
CA ASP A 32 12.34 14.63 37.14
C ASP A 32 13.54 14.59 36.19
N MET A 33 13.43 13.88 35.06
CA MET A 33 14.41 13.97 33.97
C MET A 33 14.58 15.41 33.47
N ALA A 34 13.46 16.11 33.29
CA ALA A 34 13.49 17.52 32.87
C ALA A 34 14.14 18.40 33.94
N ARG A 35 13.75 18.24 35.20
CA ARG A 35 14.30 18.96 36.35
C ARG A 35 15.80 18.75 36.50
N CYS A 36 16.30 17.53 36.31
CA CYS A 36 17.71 17.16 36.40
C CYS A 36 18.51 17.55 35.16
N GLY A 37 17.95 18.20 34.16
CA GLY A 37 18.64 18.58 32.94
C GLY A 37 19.10 17.39 32.08
N ARG A 38 18.42 16.22 32.20
CA ARG A 38 18.76 14.99 31.46
C ARG A 38 18.08 14.90 30.10
N ILE A 39 17.33 15.94 29.69
CA ILE A 39 16.72 16.03 28.38
C ILE A 39 17.66 16.83 27.48
N ASN A 40 18.45 16.12 26.70
CA ASN A 40 19.43 16.71 25.78
C ASN A 40 18.86 17.02 24.38
N GLN A 41 17.61 16.60 24.10
CA GLN A 41 16.99 16.83 22.82
C GLN A 41 16.51 18.28 22.68
N GLN A 42 16.54 18.78 21.44
CA GLN A 42 15.94 20.07 21.12
C GLN A 42 14.40 20.00 21.23
N PRO A 43 13.73 21.08 21.65
CA PRO A 43 12.27 21.11 21.65
C PRO A 43 11.72 20.79 20.27
N TYR A 44 10.76 19.88 20.21
CA TYR A 44 10.09 19.58 18.97
C TYR A 44 9.36 20.82 18.45
N LYS A 45 9.80 21.34 17.30
CA LYS A 45 9.11 22.41 16.59
C LYS A 45 8.41 21.77 15.38
N ALA A 46 7.10 22.01 15.25
CA ALA A 46 6.39 21.66 14.03
C ALA A 46 7.04 22.39 12.85
N SER A 47 7.65 21.64 11.95
CA SER A 47 8.33 22.16 10.77
C SER A 47 7.56 21.75 9.50
N GLN A 48 7.93 22.37 8.38
CA GLN A 48 7.40 21.95 7.08
C GLN A 48 7.76 20.48 6.78
N LEU A 49 8.91 19.98 7.27
CA LEU A 49 9.29 18.58 7.18
C LEU A 49 8.34 17.65 7.95
N PHE A 50 7.77 18.15 9.06
CA PHE A 50 6.73 17.39 9.77
C PHE A 50 5.47 17.20 8.91
N ALA A 51 5.04 18.25 8.20
CA ALA A 51 3.90 18.14 7.30
C ALA A 51 4.18 17.11 6.19
N LEU A 52 5.38 17.12 5.60
CA LEU A 52 5.83 16.15 4.62
C LEU A 52 5.85 14.72 5.22
N GLN A 53 6.37 14.56 6.44
CA GLN A 53 6.39 13.27 7.15
C GLN A 53 4.97 12.71 7.35
N ARG A 54 3.99 13.54 7.67
CA ARG A 54 2.60 13.10 7.80
C ARG A 54 2.04 12.58 6.48
N LEU A 55 2.36 13.24 5.36
CA LEU A 55 1.93 12.81 4.03
C LEU A 55 2.61 11.50 3.59
N THR A 56 3.92 11.38 3.79
CA THR A 56 4.66 10.15 3.40
C THR A 56 4.24 8.95 4.23
N ARG A 57 3.98 9.11 5.53
CA ARG A 57 3.44 8.06 6.41
C ARG A 57 2.00 7.69 6.02
N GLN A 58 1.15 8.67 5.68
CA GLN A 58 -0.19 8.39 5.18
C GLN A 58 -0.15 7.63 3.86
N ARG A 59 0.74 8.01 2.95
CA ARG A 59 0.98 7.28 1.70
C ARG A 59 1.33 5.80 1.96
N PHE A 60 2.27 5.57 2.84
CA PHE A 60 2.70 4.21 3.22
C PHE A 60 1.54 3.39 3.82
N HIS A 61 0.70 4.02 4.66
CA HIS A 61 -0.50 3.39 5.18
C HIS A 61 -1.48 2.99 4.07
N LEU A 62 -1.75 3.90 3.11
CA LEU A 62 -2.64 3.61 1.97
C LEU A 62 -2.11 2.45 1.11
N VAL A 63 -0.83 2.46 0.77
CA VAL A 63 -0.22 1.37 -0.02
C VAL A 63 -0.35 0.02 0.70
N LYS A 64 -0.07 -0.03 2.01
CA LYS A 64 -0.26 -1.25 2.80
C LYS A 64 -1.72 -1.70 2.84
N THR A 65 -2.65 -0.76 2.93
CA THR A 65 -4.09 -1.06 2.95
C THR A 65 -4.55 -1.62 1.60
N ILE A 66 -4.09 -1.03 0.49
CA ILE A 66 -4.34 -1.55 -0.87
C ILE A 66 -3.81 -2.99 -1.00
N MET A 67 -2.59 -3.25 -0.55
CA MET A 67 -2.02 -4.61 -0.61
C MET A 67 -2.83 -5.61 0.21
N ARG A 68 -3.28 -5.24 1.41
CA ARG A 68 -4.14 -6.10 2.24
C ARG A 68 -5.47 -6.38 1.57
N GLU A 69 -6.10 -5.36 1.00
CA GLU A 69 -7.38 -5.51 0.30
C GLU A 69 -7.23 -6.40 -0.95
N LYS A 70 -6.17 -6.20 -1.74
CA LYS A 70 -5.83 -7.06 -2.88
C LYS A 70 -5.64 -8.52 -2.43
N THR A 71 -4.90 -8.75 -1.35
CA THR A 71 -4.70 -10.10 -0.80
C THR A 71 -6.00 -10.74 -0.33
N TYR A 72 -6.84 -9.98 0.37
CA TYR A 72 -8.16 -10.47 0.80
C TYR A 72 -9.06 -10.81 -0.39
N MET A 73 -9.10 -9.92 -1.39
CA MET A 73 -9.87 -10.13 -2.61
C MET A 73 -9.42 -11.38 -3.38
N MET A 74 -8.12 -11.70 -3.38
CA MET A 74 -7.61 -12.91 -4.04
C MET A 74 -8.24 -14.19 -3.49
N SER A 75 -8.63 -14.25 -2.21
CA SER A 75 -9.33 -15.40 -1.66
C SER A 75 -10.74 -15.57 -2.27
N ASN A 76 -11.45 -14.47 -2.52
CA ASN A 76 -12.75 -14.50 -3.19
C ASN A 76 -12.62 -14.82 -4.69
N ILE A 77 -11.56 -14.34 -5.34
CA ILE A 77 -11.24 -14.70 -6.73
C ILE A 77 -10.94 -16.21 -6.81
N TYR A 78 -10.19 -16.78 -5.87
CA TYR A 78 -9.94 -18.22 -5.81
C TYR A 78 -11.24 -19.03 -5.71
N LEU A 79 -12.17 -18.59 -4.89
CA LEU A 79 -13.47 -19.26 -4.77
C LEU A 79 -14.24 -19.24 -6.10
N LYS A 80 -14.17 -18.15 -6.85
CA LYS A 80 -14.88 -18.01 -8.14
C LYS A 80 -14.12 -18.62 -9.32
N PHE A 81 -12.80 -18.42 -9.38
CA PHE A 81 -11.91 -18.85 -10.46
C PHE A 81 -10.63 -19.47 -9.87
N SER A 82 -10.74 -20.69 -9.34
CA SER A 82 -9.62 -21.31 -8.62
C SER A 82 -8.36 -21.45 -9.47
N SER A 83 -8.52 -21.84 -10.74
CA SER A 83 -7.39 -21.99 -11.65
C SER A 83 -6.76 -20.67 -12.06
N LEU A 84 -7.47 -19.55 -12.02
CA LEU A 84 -6.90 -18.23 -12.25
C LEU A 84 -5.94 -17.83 -11.13
N TYR A 85 -6.27 -18.17 -9.89
CA TYR A 85 -5.42 -17.89 -8.73
C TYR A 85 -4.10 -18.67 -8.73
N ILE A 86 -4.15 -19.93 -9.19
CA ILE A 86 -3.00 -20.83 -9.18
C ILE A 86 -2.24 -20.87 -10.51
N ALA A 87 -2.68 -20.11 -11.52
CA ALA A 87 -2.03 -20.05 -12.81
C ALA A 87 -0.56 -19.62 -12.67
N LYS A 88 0.33 -20.26 -13.44
CA LYS A 88 1.71 -19.81 -13.56
C LYS A 88 1.75 -18.60 -14.49
N LYS A 89 2.77 -17.76 -14.35
CA LYS A 89 2.92 -16.52 -15.10
C LYS A 89 2.76 -16.69 -16.63
N GLU A 90 3.22 -17.80 -17.17
CA GLU A 90 3.11 -18.17 -18.59
C GLU A 90 1.69 -18.59 -19.03
N ASP A 91 0.86 -19.01 -18.06
CA ASP A 91 -0.55 -19.41 -18.26
C ASP A 91 -1.53 -18.29 -17.84
N GLU A 92 -1.05 -17.13 -17.39
CA GLU A 92 -1.90 -16.01 -17.00
C GLU A 92 -2.50 -15.32 -18.23
N PRO A 93 -3.84 -15.22 -18.35
CA PRO A 93 -4.49 -14.58 -19.49
C PRO A 93 -4.33 -13.05 -19.46
N PHE A 94 -3.94 -12.48 -18.32
CA PHE A 94 -3.79 -11.04 -18.10
C PHE A 94 -2.52 -10.74 -17.31
N SER A 95 -1.81 -9.70 -17.71
CA SER A 95 -0.62 -9.21 -17.02
C SER A 95 -0.91 -8.55 -15.66
N ASP A 96 -2.15 -8.10 -15.45
CA ASP A 96 -2.62 -7.49 -14.21
C ASP A 96 -4.01 -8.02 -13.84
N MET A 97 -4.07 -8.77 -12.75
CA MET A 97 -5.32 -9.33 -12.20
C MET A 97 -6.32 -8.23 -11.77
N PHE A 98 -5.82 -7.06 -11.42
CA PHE A 98 -6.63 -5.91 -10.99
C PHE A 98 -6.85 -4.87 -12.09
N GLY A 99 -6.39 -5.17 -13.31
CA GLY A 99 -6.60 -4.35 -14.49
C GLY A 99 -8.07 -4.30 -14.95
N ASN A 100 -8.40 -3.35 -15.79
CA ASN A 100 -9.79 -3.12 -16.21
C ASN A 100 -10.45 -4.35 -16.86
N THR A 101 -9.72 -5.06 -17.74
CA THR A 101 -10.24 -6.25 -18.41
C THR A 101 -10.46 -7.41 -17.45
N SER A 102 -9.46 -7.69 -16.61
CA SER A 102 -9.56 -8.73 -15.58
C SER A 102 -10.71 -8.45 -14.62
N LYS A 103 -10.84 -7.17 -14.17
CA LYS A 103 -11.95 -6.72 -13.33
C LYS A 103 -13.30 -7.01 -13.98
N SER A 104 -13.49 -6.64 -15.25
CA SER A 104 -14.77 -6.87 -15.95
C SER A 104 -15.06 -8.37 -16.05
N ILE A 105 -14.08 -9.18 -16.40
CA ILE A 105 -14.25 -10.64 -16.50
C ILE A 105 -14.59 -11.25 -15.14
N ILE A 106 -13.85 -10.90 -14.11
CA ILE A 106 -14.05 -11.45 -12.76
C ILE A 106 -15.42 -11.00 -12.20
N SER A 107 -15.87 -9.78 -12.52
CA SER A 107 -17.15 -9.27 -12.02
C SER A 107 -18.35 -9.79 -12.81
N ASP A 108 -18.27 -9.84 -14.13
CA ASP A 108 -19.41 -9.98 -15.02
C ASP A 108 -19.71 -11.44 -15.40
N PHE A 109 -18.71 -12.34 -15.33
CA PHE A 109 -18.84 -13.73 -15.78
C PHE A 109 -18.63 -14.74 -14.66
N THR A 110 -19.33 -15.87 -14.75
CA THR A 110 -18.99 -17.11 -14.07
C THR A 110 -18.06 -17.96 -14.94
N PRO A 111 -17.40 -19.00 -14.41
CA PRO A 111 -16.64 -19.94 -15.24
C PRO A 111 -17.47 -20.56 -16.36
N ASP A 112 -18.73 -20.88 -16.09
CA ASP A 112 -19.64 -21.46 -17.10
C ASP A 112 -20.01 -20.49 -18.21
N ASP A 113 -20.20 -19.19 -17.89
CA ASP A 113 -20.44 -18.17 -18.89
C ASP A 113 -19.27 -18.06 -19.86
N ILE A 114 -18.03 -18.07 -19.35
CA ILE A 114 -16.81 -17.99 -20.16
C ILE A 114 -16.68 -19.24 -21.07
N VAL A 115 -16.97 -20.41 -20.55
CA VAL A 115 -16.86 -21.67 -21.33
C VAL A 115 -17.90 -21.70 -22.45
N ASN A 116 -19.11 -21.23 -22.19
CA ASN A 116 -20.23 -21.29 -23.12
C ASN A 116 -20.26 -20.14 -24.16
N MET A 117 -19.59 -19.02 -23.88
CA MET A 117 -19.48 -17.90 -24.82
C MET A 117 -18.67 -18.28 -26.04
N SER A 118 -19.00 -17.76 -27.23
CA SER A 118 -18.20 -17.97 -28.45
C SER A 118 -16.81 -17.36 -28.31
N ASP A 119 -15.82 -17.86 -29.03
CA ASP A 119 -14.46 -17.29 -29.02
C ASP A 119 -14.48 -15.87 -29.57
N GLU A 120 -15.27 -15.63 -30.61
CA GLU A 120 -15.42 -14.32 -31.25
C GLU A 120 -15.99 -13.28 -30.29
N ASP A 121 -17.08 -13.60 -29.59
CA ASP A 121 -17.68 -12.68 -28.60
C ASP A 121 -16.75 -12.38 -27.44
N MET A 122 -16.01 -13.39 -26.96
CA MET A 122 -15.04 -13.20 -25.87
C MET A 122 -13.85 -12.36 -26.34
N ILE A 123 -13.34 -12.54 -27.56
CA ILE A 123 -12.30 -11.71 -28.16
C ILE A 123 -12.78 -10.27 -28.25
N ASN A 124 -13.98 -10.03 -28.79
CA ASN A 124 -14.56 -8.71 -28.89
C ASN A 124 -14.69 -8.03 -27.53
N PHE A 125 -15.16 -8.76 -26.52
CA PHE A 125 -15.26 -8.26 -25.14
C PHE A 125 -13.88 -7.88 -24.56
N VAL A 126 -12.89 -8.75 -24.69
CA VAL A 126 -11.53 -8.50 -24.19
C VAL A 126 -10.90 -7.29 -24.89
N MET A 127 -11.08 -7.16 -26.19
CA MET A 127 -10.57 -6.03 -26.97
C MET A 127 -11.27 -4.72 -26.60
N GLU A 128 -12.58 -4.72 -26.41
CA GLU A 128 -13.33 -3.54 -25.95
C GLU A 128 -12.86 -3.07 -24.58
N LYS A 129 -12.85 -3.97 -23.58
CA LYS A 129 -12.43 -3.63 -22.20
C LYS A 129 -10.95 -3.29 -22.10
N GLY A 130 -10.11 -3.93 -22.92
CA GLY A 130 -8.66 -3.68 -22.99
C GLY A 130 -8.29 -2.46 -23.85
N LYS A 131 -9.25 -1.78 -24.47
CA LYS A 131 -9.00 -0.66 -25.39
C LYS A 131 -8.00 -1.04 -26.49
N SER A 132 -8.19 -2.22 -27.07
CA SER A 132 -7.34 -2.78 -28.15
C SER A 132 -5.85 -2.90 -27.82
N ARG A 133 -5.51 -3.08 -26.55
CA ARG A 133 -4.10 -3.20 -26.08
C ARG A 133 -3.57 -4.65 -26.07
N PHE A 134 -4.39 -5.62 -26.39
CA PHE A 134 -3.98 -7.02 -26.48
C PHE A 134 -3.33 -7.31 -27.84
N SER A 135 -2.08 -7.77 -27.82
CA SER A 135 -1.37 -8.14 -29.06
C SER A 135 -1.85 -9.48 -29.63
N HIS A 136 -2.26 -10.41 -28.75
CA HIS A 136 -2.68 -11.77 -29.09
C HIS A 136 -3.97 -12.12 -28.36
N PRO A 137 -5.12 -11.49 -28.70
CA PRO A 137 -6.37 -11.69 -27.95
C PRO A 137 -6.90 -13.13 -28.05
N GLU A 138 -6.64 -13.84 -29.16
CA GLU A 138 -7.03 -15.23 -29.34
C GLU A 138 -6.32 -16.16 -28.34
N GLU A 139 -5.02 -15.93 -28.07
CA GLU A 139 -4.26 -16.72 -27.10
C GLU A 139 -4.76 -16.43 -25.68
N ASN A 140 -5.01 -15.16 -25.35
CA ASN A 140 -5.57 -14.78 -24.05
C ASN A 140 -6.93 -15.42 -23.81
N VAL A 141 -7.81 -15.45 -24.83
CA VAL A 141 -9.14 -16.08 -24.72
C VAL A 141 -9.02 -17.60 -24.57
N LYS A 142 -8.09 -18.26 -25.29
CA LYS A 142 -7.83 -19.69 -25.11
C LYS A 142 -7.38 -20.03 -23.69
N LEU A 143 -6.44 -19.25 -23.14
CA LEU A 143 -5.99 -19.39 -21.75
C LEU A 143 -7.13 -19.14 -20.76
N LEU A 144 -7.93 -18.10 -20.96
CA LEU A 144 -9.06 -17.78 -20.12
C LEU A 144 -10.10 -18.93 -20.11
N LYS A 145 -10.42 -19.48 -21.26
CA LYS A 145 -11.33 -20.63 -21.39
C LYS A 145 -10.75 -21.91 -20.77
N LYS A 146 -9.44 -22.13 -20.87
CA LYS A 146 -8.76 -23.22 -20.18
C LYS A 146 -8.93 -23.06 -18.67
N ILE A 147 -8.58 -21.88 -18.13
CA ILE A 147 -8.75 -21.55 -16.71
C ILE A 147 -10.20 -21.72 -16.25
N ALA A 148 -11.15 -21.24 -17.04
CA ALA A 148 -12.57 -21.39 -16.71
C ALA A 148 -13.00 -22.85 -16.66
N ARG A 149 -12.52 -23.71 -17.58
CA ARG A 149 -12.79 -25.15 -17.57
C ARG A 149 -12.20 -25.87 -16.37
N ASP A 150 -10.97 -25.51 -16.02
CA ASP A 150 -10.20 -26.16 -14.97
C ASP A 150 -10.56 -25.65 -13.55
N SER A 151 -11.33 -24.56 -13.45
CA SER A 151 -11.79 -24.02 -12.16
C SER A 151 -12.90 -24.86 -11.53
N TYR A 152 -12.89 -24.98 -10.21
CA TYR A 152 -13.98 -25.59 -9.47
C TYR A 152 -15.31 -24.89 -9.73
N ARG A 153 -16.39 -25.65 -9.64
CA ARG A 153 -17.75 -25.11 -9.73
C ARG A 153 -18.35 -25.00 -8.34
N LEU A 154 -18.79 -23.81 -8.02
CA LEU A 154 -19.59 -23.56 -6.82
C LEU A 154 -21.06 -23.82 -7.11
N ASP A 155 -21.85 -24.03 -6.06
CA ASP A 155 -23.30 -23.93 -6.17
C ASP A 155 -23.70 -22.55 -6.66
N LYS A 156 -24.69 -22.47 -7.55
CA LYS A 156 -25.15 -21.21 -8.15
C LYS A 156 -25.50 -20.15 -7.11
N VAL A 157 -26.04 -20.55 -5.96
CA VAL A 157 -26.39 -19.66 -4.84
C VAL A 157 -25.17 -18.97 -4.23
N ALA A 158 -23.98 -19.55 -4.35
CA ALA A 158 -22.75 -19.00 -3.77
C ALA A 158 -22.13 -17.87 -4.61
N TYR A 159 -22.43 -17.81 -5.92
CA TYR A 159 -21.81 -16.80 -6.79
C TYR A 159 -22.25 -15.38 -6.46
N ASP A 160 -23.51 -15.14 -6.14
CA ASP A 160 -24.03 -13.79 -5.86
C ASP A 160 -23.34 -13.13 -4.66
N PRO A 161 -23.23 -13.77 -3.47
CA PRO A 161 -22.48 -13.19 -2.35
C PRO A 161 -21.00 -12.94 -2.67
N ILE A 162 -20.36 -13.85 -3.42
CA ILE A 162 -18.95 -13.69 -3.82
C ILE A 162 -18.81 -12.51 -4.79
N ASN A 163 -19.70 -12.35 -5.75
CA ASN A 163 -19.69 -11.20 -6.67
C ASN A 163 -19.85 -9.88 -5.92
N VAL A 164 -20.73 -9.81 -4.92
CA VAL A 164 -20.90 -8.63 -4.05
C VAL A 164 -19.60 -8.34 -3.30
N ALA A 165 -18.96 -9.35 -2.70
CA ALA A 165 -17.70 -9.19 -1.98
C ALA A 165 -16.57 -8.70 -2.91
N ILE A 166 -16.41 -9.31 -4.08
CA ILE A 166 -15.43 -8.91 -5.09
C ILE A 166 -15.65 -7.47 -5.55
N SER A 167 -16.91 -7.10 -5.87
CA SER A 167 -17.26 -5.75 -6.31
C SER A 167 -16.99 -4.70 -5.22
N SER A 168 -17.28 -5.03 -3.96
CA SER A 168 -16.96 -4.19 -2.80
C SER A 168 -15.45 -3.95 -2.69
N SER A 169 -14.64 -5.01 -2.79
CA SER A 169 -13.17 -4.92 -2.75
C SER A 169 -12.62 -4.08 -3.91
N PHE A 170 -13.13 -4.25 -5.13
CA PHE A 170 -12.72 -3.40 -6.27
C PHE A 170 -13.02 -1.92 -6.04
N ASN A 171 -14.18 -1.59 -5.47
CA ASN A 171 -14.55 -0.22 -5.18
C ASN A 171 -13.66 0.38 -4.08
N THR A 172 -13.36 -0.40 -3.05
CA THR A 172 -12.45 -0.01 -1.97
C THR A 172 -11.03 0.25 -2.51
N ILE A 173 -10.47 -0.68 -3.30
CA ILE A 173 -9.15 -0.53 -3.92
C ILE A 173 -9.12 0.74 -4.78
N LYS A 174 -10.12 0.96 -5.62
CA LYS A 174 -10.21 2.15 -6.47
C LYS A 174 -10.22 3.43 -5.64
N ALA A 175 -11.03 3.51 -4.60
CA ALA A 175 -11.09 4.68 -3.71
C ALA A 175 -9.73 4.95 -3.02
N LEU A 176 -9.04 3.90 -2.57
CA LEU A 176 -7.71 4.00 -1.97
C LEU A 176 -6.65 4.46 -2.99
N GLU A 177 -6.70 3.95 -4.23
CA GLU A 177 -5.79 4.38 -5.31
C GLU A 177 -6.03 5.83 -5.73
N ASP A 178 -7.26 6.30 -5.74
CA ASP A 178 -7.57 7.71 -6.01
C ASP A 178 -7.09 8.62 -4.88
N ASN A 179 -7.27 8.22 -3.61
CA ASN A 179 -6.69 8.92 -2.47
C ASN A 179 -5.15 8.95 -2.51
N LEU A 180 -4.52 7.85 -2.95
CA LEU A 180 -3.07 7.77 -3.11
C LEU A 180 -2.56 8.83 -4.10
N LYS A 181 -3.24 9.02 -5.24
CA LYS A 181 -2.92 10.07 -6.22
C LYS A 181 -3.00 11.49 -5.64
N VAL A 182 -3.98 11.73 -4.75
CA VAL A 182 -4.11 13.03 -4.05
C VAL A 182 -2.92 13.26 -3.12
N ILE A 183 -2.54 12.25 -2.34
CA ILE A 183 -1.39 12.30 -1.45
C ILE A 183 -0.08 12.50 -2.24
N ASP A 184 0.11 11.78 -3.35
CA ASP A 184 1.30 11.89 -4.19
C ASP A 184 1.48 13.32 -4.74
N LYS A 185 0.40 13.95 -5.21
CA LYS A 185 0.41 15.36 -5.63
C LYS A 185 0.73 16.32 -4.48
N ALA A 186 0.21 16.04 -3.29
CA ALA A 186 0.49 16.85 -2.10
C ALA A 186 1.97 16.73 -1.67
N ILE A 187 2.56 15.53 -1.75
CA ILE A 187 3.98 15.29 -1.49
C ILE A 187 4.83 16.07 -2.51
N GLU A 188 4.55 15.94 -3.79
CA GLU A 188 5.28 16.64 -4.87
C GLU A 188 5.28 18.14 -4.65
N LYS A 189 4.12 18.73 -4.32
CA LYS A 189 4.01 20.16 -4.03
C LYS A 189 4.83 20.60 -2.82
N ASN A 190 4.82 19.80 -1.74
CA ASN A 190 5.56 20.13 -0.52
C ASN A 190 7.07 20.01 -0.71
N VAL A 191 7.55 19.01 -1.46
CA VAL A 191 8.98 18.81 -1.73
C VAL A 191 9.55 19.96 -2.52
N LYS A 192 8.88 20.40 -3.59
CA LYS A 192 9.34 21.54 -4.42
C LYS A 192 9.53 22.85 -3.65
N GLY A 193 8.86 23.00 -2.50
CA GLY A 193 8.97 24.21 -1.67
C GLY A 193 10.01 24.12 -0.55
N LEU A 194 10.61 22.96 -0.30
CA LEU A 194 11.30 22.69 0.96
C LEU A 194 12.77 22.25 0.84
N CYS A 195 13.14 21.48 -0.17
CA CYS A 195 14.38 20.69 -0.11
C CYS A 195 14.95 20.46 -1.52
N ASP A 196 15.22 21.49 -2.31
CA ASP A 196 15.67 21.33 -3.70
C ASP A 196 17.01 20.58 -3.80
N ASN A 197 17.98 20.86 -2.94
CA ASN A 197 19.32 20.27 -3.01
C ASN A 197 19.35 18.83 -2.50
N GLU A 198 18.87 18.57 -1.28
CA GLU A 198 18.86 17.24 -0.65
C GLU A 198 18.00 16.27 -1.47
N PHE A 199 16.87 16.75 -1.98
CA PHE A 199 15.98 15.96 -2.81
C PHE A 199 16.65 15.56 -4.13
N THR A 200 17.33 16.51 -4.78
CA THR A 200 18.06 16.25 -6.04
C THR A 200 19.21 15.27 -5.82
N ILE A 201 19.96 15.43 -4.73
CA ILE A 201 21.05 14.52 -4.36
C ILE A 201 20.51 13.10 -4.13
N LEU A 202 19.43 12.93 -3.35
CA LEU A 202 18.86 11.61 -3.12
C LEU A 202 18.34 10.96 -4.42
N LYS A 203 17.73 11.73 -5.30
CA LYS A 203 17.24 11.23 -6.60
C LYS A 203 18.37 10.82 -7.57
N SER A 204 19.58 11.33 -7.40
CA SER A 204 20.72 10.89 -8.19
C SER A 204 21.17 9.45 -7.89
N ILE A 205 20.73 8.89 -6.75
CA ILE A 205 21.02 7.51 -6.37
C ILE A 205 20.10 6.56 -7.14
N PRO A 206 20.62 5.60 -7.91
CA PRO A 206 19.78 4.64 -8.63
C PRO A 206 18.83 3.89 -7.71
N GLY A 207 17.53 3.87 -8.07
CA GLY A 207 16.47 3.24 -7.31
C GLY A 207 15.76 4.15 -6.30
N ILE A 208 16.26 5.36 -6.04
CA ILE A 208 15.56 6.35 -5.22
C ILE A 208 14.73 7.28 -6.11
N GLY A 209 13.41 7.03 -6.15
CA GLY A 209 12.44 7.92 -6.79
C GLY A 209 11.90 8.99 -5.82
N ASP A 210 11.02 9.84 -6.33
CA ASP A 210 10.47 11.01 -5.62
C ASP A 210 9.87 10.69 -4.25
N VAL A 211 9.13 9.61 -4.17
CA VAL A 211 8.46 9.16 -2.93
C VAL A 211 9.47 8.71 -1.87
N TYR A 212 10.50 7.96 -2.28
CA TYR A 212 11.54 7.52 -1.36
C TYR A 212 12.39 8.69 -0.88
N ALA A 213 12.79 9.59 -1.79
CA ALA A 213 13.52 10.79 -1.43
C ALA A 213 12.74 11.65 -0.43
N ALA A 214 11.47 11.91 -0.70
CA ALA A 214 10.59 12.64 0.21
C ALA A 214 10.44 11.95 1.57
N GLY A 215 10.31 10.63 1.58
CA GLY A 215 10.23 9.83 2.80
C GLY A 215 11.49 9.95 3.63
N ILE A 216 12.65 9.75 3.03
CA ILE A 216 13.96 9.85 3.69
C ILE A 216 14.16 11.23 4.32
N ILE A 217 13.97 12.30 3.54
CA ILE A 217 14.12 13.68 4.03
C ILE A 217 13.18 13.95 5.20
N SER A 218 11.92 13.53 5.08
CA SER A 218 10.92 13.80 6.11
C SER A 218 11.14 13.03 7.41
N GLU A 219 11.77 11.86 7.36
CA GLU A 219 12.07 11.05 8.54
C GLU A 219 13.40 11.43 9.18
N ILE A 220 14.42 11.79 8.40
CA ILE A 220 15.72 12.24 8.90
C ILE A 220 15.62 13.66 9.48
N GLY A 221 14.85 14.53 8.84
CA GLY A 221 14.80 15.95 9.21
C GLY A 221 16.07 16.69 8.81
N SER A 222 16.72 17.39 9.76
CA SER A 222 17.99 18.06 9.52
C SER A 222 19.17 17.13 9.77
N ILE A 223 20.10 17.04 8.81
CA ILE A 223 21.37 16.29 8.94
C ILE A 223 22.23 16.82 10.08
N GLU A 224 22.07 18.10 10.46
CA GLU A 224 22.80 18.74 11.57
C GLU A 224 22.55 18.07 12.93
N PHE A 225 21.48 17.26 13.06
CA PHE A 225 21.22 16.46 14.28
C PHE A 225 22.13 15.25 14.40
N PHE A 226 22.73 14.78 13.32
CA PHE A 226 23.66 13.67 13.31
C PHE A 226 25.06 14.23 13.45
N LYS A 227 25.54 14.31 14.71
CA LYS A 227 26.94 14.66 14.97
C LYS A 227 27.83 13.52 14.48
N ASP A 228 28.90 13.87 13.76
CA ASP A 228 29.95 12.90 13.46
C ASP A 228 30.44 12.30 14.77
N ASN A 229 30.27 10.99 14.92
CA ASN A 229 30.94 10.24 15.97
C ASN A 229 32.39 10.05 15.53
N ASN A 230 33.26 10.96 15.94
CA ASN A 230 34.69 10.71 16.05
C ASN A 230 35.00 9.89 17.30
#